data_3a8ead4aed3256e9b44f6ac49822f496
#
_entry.id   3a8ead4aed3256e9b44f6ac49822f496
#
_cell.length_a   1.000
_cell.length_b   1.000
_cell.length_c   1.000
_cell.angle_alpha   90.00
_cell.angle_beta   90.00
_cell.angle_gamma   90.00
#
_symmetry.space_group_name_H-M   'P 1'
#
loop_
_entity.id
_entity.type
_entity.pdbx_description
1 polymer ?
#
loop_
_entity_poly.entity_id
_entity_poly.type
_entity_poly.pdbx_seq_one_letter_code
_entity_poly.pdbx_strand_id
1 'polypeptide(L)'
;KPDLSGHDCLIFAEITDAPLLDVAAIMALAATYKEAGAEVIDLGCLPDTPFPHLEEAISALKAEGYRVSVDSADARELLRGGKAGADYLLSLTEETLSIADEVDSVPVLIPAIPGDMDSLKRAIEIFQKTGRPFLADPILDPLHFGFTESLVRYRDLRRDYPDIDILMGIGNLTELTDADTTGITALLMGVVSELDIAAVLVVQVSAHCRRAVREAD
;
A
#
# COMPACT_ATOMS: atom_id res chain seq x y z
N LYS A 1 -8.43 -25.45 15.70
CA LYS A 1 -8.50 -24.14 15.05
C LYS A 1 -7.08 -23.59 15.03
N PRO A 2 -6.64 -22.96 13.94
CA PRO A 2 -5.37 -22.22 13.97
C PRO A 2 -5.45 -21.11 15.02
N ASP A 3 -4.33 -20.87 15.70
CA ASP A 3 -4.21 -19.70 16.60
C ASP A 3 -3.84 -18.49 15.73
N LEU A 4 -4.76 -17.56 15.60
CA LEU A 4 -4.58 -16.33 14.82
C LEU A 4 -4.20 -15.13 15.69
N SER A 5 -4.02 -15.33 17.01
CA SER A 5 -3.74 -14.23 17.95
C SER A 5 -2.35 -13.57 17.76
N GLY A 6 -1.46 -14.19 16.98
CA GLY A 6 -0.15 -13.65 16.65
C GLY A 6 -0.02 -13.16 15.20
N HIS A 7 -1.11 -13.16 14.44
CA HIS A 7 -1.09 -12.67 13.06
C HIS A 7 -1.37 -11.17 13.06
N ASP A 8 -0.31 -10.40 12.97
CA ASP A 8 -0.35 -8.94 12.97
C ASP A 8 -0.08 -8.43 11.54
N CYS A 9 -1.01 -7.64 11.01
CA CYS A 9 -0.95 -7.13 9.64
C CYS A 9 -1.02 -5.60 9.69
N LEU A 10 -0.05 -4.91 9.07
CA LEU A 10 -0.04 -3.46 9.01
C LEU A 10 -1.18 -2.92 8.12
N ILE A 11 -1.95 -1.96 8.64
CA ILE A 11 -3.03 -1.31 7.89
C ILE A 11 -2.56 0.04 7.37
N PHE A 12 -2.37 0.13 6.06
CA PHE A 12 -2.18 1.36 5.32
C PHE A 12 -3.54 1.92 4.91
N ALA A 13 -3.82 3.18 5.22
CA ALA A 13 -5.06 3.84 4.80
C ALA A 13 -4.74 4.98 3.84
N GLU A 14 -5.25 4.88 2.61
CA GLU A 14 -4.93 5.80 1.52
C GLU A 14 -5.84 7.02 1.52
N ILE A 15 -5.23 8.18 1.42
CA ILE A 15 -5.87 9.46 1.06
C ILE A 15 -5.67 9.63 -0.46
N THR A 16 -6.61 9.16 -1.25
CA THR A 16 -6.49 9.02 -2.72
C THR A 16 -6.34 10.35 -3.46
N ASP A 17 -6.97 11.41 -2.96
CA ASP A 17 -7.01 12.74 -3.61
C ASP A 17 -6.09 13.74 -2.90
N ALA A 18 -5.00 13.27 -2.27
CA ALA A 18 -4.14 14.09 -1.43
C ALA A 18 -3.63 15.37 -2.12
N PRO A 19 -3.26 15.39 -3.43
CA PRO A 19 -2.86 16.63 -4.12
C PRO A 19 -3.93 17.71 -4.19
N LEU A 20 -5.21 17.34 -4.09
CA LEU A 20 -6.36 18.26 -4.18
C LEU A 20 -6.80 18.80 -2.81
N LEU A 21 -6.27 18.26 -1.72
CA LEU A 21 -6.58 18.64 -0.35
C LEU A 21 -5.52 19.58 0.19
N ASP A 22 -5.92 20.50 1.06
CA ASP A 22 -4.93 21.24 1.84
C ASP A 22 -4.39 20.36 3.00
N VAL A 23 -3.28 20.79 3.62
CA VAL A 23 -2.64 20.04 4.70
C VAL A 23 -3.59 19.83 5.88
N ALA A 24 -4.48 20.78 6.19
CA ALA A 24 -5.43 20.65 7.29
C ALA A 24 -6.47 19.56 7.03
N ALA A 25 -6.95 19.44 5.79
CA ALA A 25 -7.87 18.38 5.38
C ALA A 25 -7.18 17.00 5.40
N ILE A 26 -5.93 16.91 4.92
CA ILE A 26 -5.11 15.68 5.02
C ILE A 26 -4.97 15.25 6.48
N MET A 27 -4.63 16.16 7.39
CA MET A 27 -4.50 15.88 8.82
C MET A 27 -5.81 15.40 9.45
N ALA A 28 -6.95 15.99 9.06
CA ALA A 28 -8.27 15.58 9.56
C ALA A 28 -8.65 14.16 9.12
N LEU A 29 -8.37 13.80 7.85
CA LEU A 29 -8.57 12.44 7.36
C LEU A 29 -7.63 11.45 8.05
N ALA A 30 -6.34 11.80 8.20
CA ALA A 30 -5.38 10.96 8.91
C ALA A 30 -5.82 10.65 10.35
N ALA A 31 -6.34 11.64 11.07
CA ALA A 31 -6.89 11.44 12.42
C ALA A 31 -8.06 10.44 12.40
N THR A 32 -8.98 10.58 11.43
CA THR A 32 -10.12 9.67 11.27
C THR A 32 -9.66 8.23 10.98
N TYR A 33 -8.67 8.06 10.10
CA TYR A 33 -8.14 6.74 9.74
C TYR A 33 -7.38 6.11 10.91
N LYS A 34 -6.62 6.91 11.65
CA LYS A 34 -5.95 6.45 12.87
C LYS A 34 -6.93 5.93 13.92
N GLU A 35 -8.03 6.66 14.15
CA GLU A 35 -9.09 6.24 15.07
C GLU A 35 -9.79 4.96 14.60
N ALA A 36 -9.78 4.69 13.29
CA ALA A 36 -10.35 3.48 12.71
C ALA A 36 -9.39 2.27 12.72
N GLY A 37 -8.12 2.43 13.14
CA GLY A 37 -7.14 1.35 13.22
C GLY A 37 -5.95 1.47 12.26
N ALA A 38 -5.92 2.48 11.37
CA ALA A 38 -4.80 2.64 10.45
C ALA A 38 -3.48 2.90 11.19
N GLU A 39 -2.43 2.22 10.76
CA GLU A 39 -1.09 2.35 11.30
C GLU A 39 -0.17 3.19 10.42
N VAL A 40 -0.44 3.23 9.11
CA VAL A 40 0.27 4.04 8.13
C VAL A 40 -0.74 4.88 7.35
N ILE A 41 -0.49 6.16 7.22
CA ILE A 41 -1.26 7.07 6.36
C ILE A 41 -0.58 7.14 5.01
N ASP A 42 -1.28 6.71 3.98
CA ASP A 42 -0.78 6.72 2.62
C ASP A 42 -1.26 7.96 1.87
N LEU A 43 -0.32 8.70 1.29
CA LEU A 43 -0.60 9.88 0.46
C LEU A 43 -0.61 9.45 -1.01
N GLY A 44 -1.80 9.20 -1.55
CA GLY A 44 -2.00 8.87 -2.95
C GLY A 44 -1.82 10.09 -3.85
N CYS A 45 -0.83 10.03 -4.74
CA CYS A 45 -0.62 11.02 -5.78
C CYS A 45 -1.51 10.71 -6.99
N LEU A 46 -1.98 11.75 -7.66
CA LEU A 46 -2.82 11.61 -8.85
C LEU A 46 -1.99 11.77 -10.14
N PRO A 47 -2.23 10.95 -11.17
CA PRO A 47 -1.57 11.13 -12.45
C PRO A 47 -1.78 12.54 -13.00
N ASP A 48 -0.75 13.11 -13.58
CA ASP A 48 -0.76 14.45 -14.22
C ASP A 48 -1.24 15.60 -13.32
N THR A 49 -1.26 15.37 -11.99
CA THR A 49 -1.70 16.37 -11.00
C THR A 49 -0.55 16.71 -10.06
N PRO A 50 0.02 17.93 -10.12
CA PRO A 50 1.11 18.29 -9.23
C PRO A 50 0.70 18.25 -7.76
N PHE A 51 1.61 17.78 -6.91
CA PHE A 51 1.45 17.80 -5.45
C PHE A 51 2.47 18.80 -4.84
N PRO A 52 2.20 20.13 -4.90
CA PRO A 52 3.19 21.13 -4.52
C PRO A 52 3.50 21.15 -3.01
N HIS A 53 2.56 20.75 -2.18
CA HIS A 53 2.71 20.72 -0.71
C HIS A 53 2.96 19.31 -0.14
N LEU A 54 3.48 18.38 -0.94
CA LEU A 54 3.78 16.99 -0.52
C LEU A 54 4.69 16.97 0.71
N GLU A 55 5.80 17.71 0.67
CA GLU A 55 6.77 17.75 1.76
C GLU A 55 6.19 18.37 3.04
N GLU A 56 5.32 19.37 2.90
CA GLU A 56 4.62 19.99 4.03
C GLU A 56 3.64 19.01 4.67
N ALA A 57 2.86 18.28 3.86
CA ALA A 57 1.93 17.28 4.33
C ALA A 57 2.66 16.15 5.09
N ILE A 58 3.76 15.63 4.53
CA ILE A 58 4.58 14.61 5.20
C ILE A 58 5.10 15.15 6.52
N SER A 59 5.68 16.35 6.53
CA SER A 59 6.23 16.96 7.74
C SER A 59 5.18 17.16 8.83
N ALA A 60 3.97 17.59 8.47
CA ALA A 60 2.86 17.76 9.41
C ALA A 60 2.42 16.42 10.01
N LEU A 61 2.24 15.39 9.18
CA LEU A 61 1.88 14.04 9.65
C LEU A 61 2.97 13.46 10.56
N LYS A 62 4.23 13.57 10.18
CA LYS A 62 5.37 13.08 10.99
C LYS A 62 5.47 13.80 12.33
N ALA A 63 5.18 15.11 12.39
CA ALA A 63 5.20 15.90 13.63
C ALA A 63 4.15 15.40 14.65
N GLU A 64 3.01 14.87 14.19
CA GLU A 64 1.97 14.25 15.02
C GLU A 64 2.22 12.74 15.28
N GLY A 65 3.37 12.22 14.83
CA GLY A 65 3.79 10.84 15.10
C GLY A 65 3.15 9.78 14.19
N TYR A 66 2.58 10.19 13.04
CA TYR A 66 2.11 9.22 12.04
C TYR A 66 3.28 8.56 11.32
N ARG A 67 3.13 7.29 10.96
CA ARG A 67 3.89 6.69 9.87
C ARG A 67 3.25 7.10 8.55
N VAL A 68 4.07 7.42 7.57
CA VAL A 68 3.60 7.99 6.30
C VAL A 68 4.16 7.18 5.14
N SER A 69 3.30 6.88 4.18
CA SER A 69 3.70 6.39 2.85
C SER A 69 3.32 7.40 1.77
N VAL A 70 3.99 7.27 0.64
CA VAL A 70 3.66 8.01 -0.59
C VAL A 70 3.48 7.00 -1.70
N ASP A 71 2.32 7.03 -2.35
CA ASP A 71 2.03 6.23 -3.54
C ASP A 71 1.99 7.11 -4.78
N SER A 72 2.90 6.85 -5.71
CA SER A 72 2.99 7.59 -6.97
C SER A 72 3.60 6.75 -8.09
N ALA A 73 3.11 6.97 -9.31
CA ALA A 73 3.76 6.50 -10.53
C ALA A 73 4.89 7.45 -11.02
N ASP A 74 4.99 8.66 -10.46
CA ASP A 74 6.07 9.61 -10.81
C ASP A 74 7.28 9.44 -9.89
N ALA A 75 8.39 8.99 -10.45
CA ALA A 75 9.67 8.82 -9.77
C ALA A 75 10.13 10.06 -8.99
N ARG A 76 9.80 11.27 -9.47
CA ARG A 76 10.17 12.53 -8.82
C ARG A 76 9.36 12.75 -7.54
N GLU A 77 8.07 12.39 -7.54
CA GLU A 77 7.23 12.48 -6.35
C GLU A 77 7.67 11.47 -5.29
N LEU A 78 7.98 10.23 -5.70
CA LEU A 78 8.55 9.23 -4.79
C LEU A 78 9.86 9.73 -4.16
N LEU A 79 10.78 10.28 -4.96
CA LEU A 79 12.05 10.82 -4.45
C LEU A 79 11.82 12.00 -3.48
N ARG A 80 10.90 12.92 -3.81
CA ARG A 80 10.52 14.05 -2.94
C ARG A 80 9.93 13.54 -1.62
N GLY A 81 9.01 12.58 -1.71
CA GLY A 81 8.39 11.97 -0.54
C GLY A 81 9.40 11.30 0.39
N GLY A 82 10.30 10.51 -0.17
CA GLY A 82 11.36 9.86 0.60
C GLY A 82 12.32 10.85 1.24
N LYS A 83 12.75 11.91 0.53
CA LYS A 83 13.59 12.98 1.07
C LYS A 83 12.88 13.82 2.15
N ALA A 84 11.55 13.92 2.11
CA ALA A 84 10.76 14.56 3.15
C ALA A 84 10.57 13.66 4.39
N GLY A 85 11.02 12.40 4.36
CA GLY A 85 10.99 11.48 5.49
C GLY A 85 9.78 10.56 5.55
N ALA A 86 9.14 10.27 4.40
CA ALA A 86 8.15 9.20 4.33
C ALA A 86 8.77 7.87 4.75
N ASP A 87 8.03 7.07 5.52
CA ASP A 87 8.50 5.77 6.03
C ASP A 87 8.45 4.70 4.93
N TYR A 88 7.50 4.82 4.00
CA TYR A 88 7.34 3.90 2.87
C TYR A 88 7.17 4.66 1.55
N LEU A 89 7.61 4.03 0.46
CA LEU A 89 7.33 4.48 -0.90
C LEU A 89 6.65 3.36 -1.66
N LEU A 90 5.43 3.61 -2.12
CA LEU A 90 4.64 2.64 -2.87
C LEU A 90 4.88 2.82 -4.37
N SER A 91 4.72 1.68 -5.08
CA SER A 91 4.74 1.60 -6.54
C SER A 91 6.14 1.73 -7.18
N LEU A 92 7.19 1.21 -6.50
CA LEU A 92 8.50 1.09 -7.14
C LEU A 92 8.56 -0.14 -8.06
N THR A 93 9.00 0.09 -9.29
CA THR A 93 9.26 -0.97 -10.28
C THR A 93 10.76 -1.24 -10.42
N GLU A 94 11.13 -2.29 -11.17
CA GLU A 94 12.54 -2.57 -11.47
C GLU A 94 13.28 -1.37 -12.10
N GLU A 95 12.55 -0.47 -12.79
CA GLU A 95 13.13 0.72 -13.44
C GLU A 95 13.38 1.87 -12.46
N THR A 96 12.64 1.92 -11.34
CA THR A 96 12.71 3.00 -10.36
C THR A 96 13.40 2.62 -9.05
N LEU A 97 13.95 1.42 -8.95
CA LEU A 97 14.64 0.91 -7.75
C LEU A 97 15.75 1.83 -7.24
N SER A 98 16.43 2.56 -8.14
CA SER A 98 17.50 3.49 -7.76
C SER A 98 17.04 4.61 -6.83
N ILE A 99 15.75 4.91 -6.77
CA ILE A 99 15.19 5.88 -5.81
C ILE A 99 15.48 5.42 -4.37
N ALA A 100 15.36 4.14 -4.11
CA ALA A 100 15.62 3.58 -2.79
C ALA A 100 17.07 3.76 -2.32
N ASP A 101 18.03 3.96 -3.22
CA ASP A 101 19.42 4.24 -2.85
C ASP A 101 19.62 5.67 -2.33
N GLU A 102 18.68 6.57 -2.61
CA GLU A 102 18.75 7.99 -2.24
C GLU A 102 17.98 8.33 -0.97
N VAL A 103 17.20 7.38 -0.41
CA VAL A 103 16.29 7.60 0.72
C VAL A 103 16.30 6.41 1.69
N ASP A 104 15.86 6.65 2.91
CA ASP A 104 15.77 5.60 3.95
C ASP A 104 14.42 4.88 3.98
N SER A 105 13.45 5.35 3.20
CA SER A 105 12.11 4.76 3.13
C SER A 105 12.15 3.28 2.75
N VAL A 106 11.20 2.51 3.26
CA VAL A 106 10.98 1.10 2.88
C VAL A 106 10.19 1.07 1.57
N PRO A 107 10.74 0.51 0.48
CA PRO A 107 10.00 0.44 -0.78
C PRO A 107 8.97 -0.68 -0.79
N VAL A 108 7.85 -0.44 -1.47
CA VAL A 108 6.92 -1.47 -1.91
C VAL A 108 7.15 -1.71 -3.41
N LEU A 109 7.58 -2.91 -3.74
CA LEU A 109 7.93 -3.30 -5.11
C LEU A 109 6.70 -3.84 -5.83
N ILE A 110 6.46 -3.36 -7.04
CA ILE A 110 5.36 -3.78 -7.90
C ILE A 110 5.84 -4.26 -9.26
N PRO A 111 5.04 -5.01 -10.03
CA PRO A 111 5.33 -5.32 -11.42
C PRO A 111 5.46 -4.04 -12.28
N ALA A 112 6.35 -4.03 -13.28
CA ALA A 112 6.53 -2.91 -14.20
C ALA A 112 5.25 -2.59 -15.01
N ILE A 113 4.48 -3.64 -15.33
CA ILE A 113 3.12 -3.56 -15.86
C ILE A 113 2.25 -4.59 -15.11
N PRO A 114 0.93 -4.33 -14.96
CA PRO A 114 0.05 -5.25 -14.26
C PRO A 114 0.16 -6.69 -14.78
N GLY A 115 0.41 -7.64 -13.85
CA GLY A 115 0.54 -9.05 -14.16
C GLY A 115 1.92 -9.54 -14.61
N ASP A 116 2.88 -8.64 -14.88
CA ASP A 116 4.27 -9.03 -15.22
C ASP A 116 5.05 -9.45 -13.96
N MET A 117 4.81 -10.68 -13.55
CA MET A 117 5.48 -11.24 -12.37
C MET A 117 7.00 -11.42 -12.54
N ASP A 118 7.48 -11.51 -13.78
CA ASP A 118 8.92 -11.65 -14.01
C ASP A 118 9.66 -10.34 -13.69
N SER A 119 9.08 -9.17 -13.99
CA SER A 119 9.65 -7.88 -13.59
C SER A 119 9.67 -7.70 -12.08
N LEU A 120 8.58 -8.08 -11.39
CA LEU A 120 8.54 -8.04 -9.92
C LEU A 120 9.61 -8.96 -9.30
N LYS A 121 9.76 -10.19 -9.81
CA LYS A 121 10.80 -11.11 -9.34
C LYS A 121 12.20 -10.57 -9.54
N ARG A 122 12.49 -9.96 -10.69
CA ARG A 122 13.78 -9.28 -10.91
C ARG A 122 14.01 -8.14 -9.92
N ALA A 123 12.99 -7.31 -9.66
CA ALA A 123 13.07 -6.24 -8.66
C ALA A 123 13.37 -6.80 -7.26
N ILE A 124 12.67 -7.86 -6.83
CA ILE A 124 12.91 -8.54 -5.56
C ILE A 124 14.34 -9.07 -5.47
N GLU A 125 14.82 -9.80 -6.49
CA GLU A 125 16.16 -10.38 -6.52
C GLU A 125 17.27 -9.32 -6.49
N ILE A 126 17.05 -8.16 -7.12
CA ILE A 126 17.96 -7.03 -7.05
C ILE A 126 17.97 -6.45 -5.63
N PHE A 127 16.80 -6.17 -5.08
CA PHE A 127 16.67 -5.45 -3.81
C PHE A 127 17.09 -6.30 -2.60
N GLN A 128 16.82 -7.60 -2.61
CA GLN A 128 17.27 -8.53 -1.56
C GLN A 128 18.79 -8.50 -1.33
N LYS A 129 19.58 -8.21 -2.37
CA LYS A 129 21.05 -8.11 -2.26
C LYS A 129 21.50 -6.93 -1.41
N THR A 130 20.65 -5.94 -1.20
CA THR A 130 20.94 -4.77 -0.36
C THR A 130 20.87 -5.10 1.14
N GLY A 131 20.16 -6.16 1.50
CA GLY A 131 19.85 -6.51 2.90
C GLY A 131 18.89 -5.55 3.61
N ARG A 132 18.30 -4.60 2.89
CA ARG A 132 17.32 -3.63 3.42
C ARG A 132 15.91 -4.25 3.40
N PRO A 133 15.02 -3.82 4.33
CA PRO A 133 13.63 -4.24 4.31
C PRO A 133 12.91 -3.68 3.07
N PHE A 134 11.93 -4.44 2.57
CA PHE A 134 11.01 -4.06 1.50
C PHE A 134 9.72 -4.87 1.62
N LEU A 135 8.66 -4.41 0.95
CA LEU A 135 7.47 -5.21 0.72
C LEU A 135 7.33 -5.45 -0.79
N ALA A 136 6.61 -6.50 -1.17
CA ALA A 136 6.27 -6.78 -2.56
C ALA A 136 4.74 -6.85 -2.71
N ASP A 137 4.20 -6.22 -3.75
CA ASP A 137 2.79 -6.27 -4.08
C ASP A 137 2.60 -6.75 -5.53
N PRO A 138 2.11 -7.99 -5.76
CA PRO A 138 1.79 -8.48 -7.09
C PRO A 138 0.53 -7.85 -7.70
N ILE A 139 -0.09 -6.91 -7.02
CA ILE A 139 -1.29 -6.13 -7.31
C ILE A 139 -2.56 -7.00 -7.34
N LEU A 140 -3.52 -6.65 -6.48
CA LEU A 140 -4.85 -7.26 -6.48
C LEU A 140 -5.71 -6.59 -7.55
N ASP A 141 -6.20 -7.38 -8.50
CA ASP A 141 -7.08 -6.88 -9.56
C ASP A 141 -8.54 -6.88 -9.11
N PRO A 142 -9.37 -5.95 -9.62
CA PRO A 142 -10.80 -5.93 -9.31
C PRO A 142 -11.56 -7.07 -10.01
N LEU A 143 -12.80 -7.30 -9.56
CA LEU A 143 -13.71 -8.27 -10.19
C LEU A 143 -13.85 -8.00 -11.68
N HIS A 144 -13.89 -9.06 -12.48
CA HIS A 144 -13.95 -9.06 -13.95
C HIS A 144 -12.66 -8.61 -14.67
N PHE A 145 -11.67 -8.10 -13.93
CA PHE A 145 -10.41 -7.60 -14.50
C PHE A 145 -9.19 -8.42 -14.09
N GLY A 146 -9.39 -9.63 -13.58
CA GLY A 146 -8.29 -10.53 -13.23
C GLY A 146 -8.21 -10.91 -11.74
N PHE A 147 -9.24 -10.65 -10.94
CA PHE A 147 -9.25 -10.95 -9.49
C PHE A 147 -8.75 -12.36 -9.16
N THR A 148 -9.28 -13.39 -9.82
CA THR A 148 -8.87 -14.77 -9.55
C THR A 148 -7.40 -15.01 -9.85
N GLU A 149 -6.91 -14.49 -10.97
CA GLU A 149 -5.50 -14.60 -11.35
C GLU A 149 -4.60 -13.82 -10.40
N SER A 150 -5.08 -12.68 -9.87
CA SER A 150 -4.30 -11.93 -8.88
C SER A 150 -4.11 -12.73 -7.57
N LEU A 151 -5.13 -13.44 -7.08
CA LEU A 151 -4.98 -14.34 -5.93
C LEU A 151 -3.96 -15.45 -6.19
N VAL A 152 -3.92 -15.98 -7.42
CA VAL A 152 -2.90 -16.95 -7.83
C VAL A 152 -1.49 -16.32 -7.77
N ARG A 153 -1.34 -15.06 -8.22
CA ARG A 153 -0.06 -14.34 -8.15
C ARG A 153 0.44 -14.19 -6.70
N TYR A 154 -0.45 -13.83 -5.75
CA TYR A 154 -0.09 -13.75 -4.32
C TYR A 154 0.36 -15.09 -3.77
N ARG A 155 -0.41 -16.15 -4.04
CA ARG A 155 -0.06 -17.54 -3.62
C ARG A 155 1.29 -17.96 -4.19
N ASP A 156 1.52 -17.74 -5.47
CA ASP A 156 2.74 -18.15 -6.15
C ASP A 156 3.94 -17.31 -5.69
N LEU A 157 3.75 -16.01 -5.43
CA LEU A 157 4.78 -15.15 -4.86
C LEU A 157 5.20 -15.66 -3.47
N ARG A 158 4.23 -15.95 -2.58
CA ARG A 158 4.52 -16.49 -1.25
C ARG A 158 5.24 -17.84 -1.31
N ARG A 159 4.84 -18.71 -2.25
CA ARG A 159 5.51 -20.02 -2.45
C ARG A 159 6.96 -19.83 -2.92
N ASP A 160 7.20 -18.93 -3.86
CA ASP A 160 8.52 -18.73 -4.48
C ASP A 160 9.46 -17.92 -3.56
N TYR A 161 8.90 -17.07 -2.70
CA TYR A 161 9.62 -16.21 -1.73
C TYR A 161 8.96 -16.29 -0.34
N PRO A 162 9.23 -17.36 0.43
CA PRO A 162 8.52 -17.64 1.69
C PRO A 162 8.79 -16.60 2.81
N ASP A 163 9.92 -15.88 2.74
CA ASP A 163 10.41 -15.05 3.83
C ASP A 163 10.29 -13.53 3.56
N ILE A 164 9.68 -13.11 2.43
CA ILE A 164 9.50 -11.67 2.16
C ILE A 164 8.20 -11.14 2.74
N ASP A 165 8.18 -9.87 3.08
CA ASP A 165 6.96 -9.16 3.42
C ASP A 165 6.15 -8.87 2.14
N ILE A 166 4.85 -9.18 2.18
CA ILE A 166 3.92 -8.93 1.07
C ILE A 166 2.88 -7.92 1.52
N LEU A 167 2.57 -6.96 0.65
CA LEU A 167 1.44 -6.04 0.77
C LEU A 167 0.32 -6.47 -0.18
N MET A 168 -0.94 -6.30 0.24
CA MET A 168 -2.12 -6.53 -0.61
C MET A 168 -3.01 -5.28 -0.64
N GLY A 169 -3.19 -4.70 -1.83
CA GLY A 169 -4.09 -3.57 -2.04
C GLY A 169 -5.56 -3.98 -2.05
N ILE A 170 -6.16 -4.21 -0.88
CA ILE A 170 -7.57 -4.65 -0.79
C ILE A 170 -8.56 -3.57 -1.22
N GLY A 171 -8.16 -2.30 -1.17
CA GLY A 171 -8.93 -1.16 -1.68
C GLY A 171 -9.30 -1.31 -3.16
N ASN A 172 -8.44 -1.92 -3.98
CA ASN A 172 -8.72 -2.19 -5.39
C ASN A 172 -9.97 -3.04 -5.62
N LEU A 173 -10.30 -3.89 -4.66
CA LEU A 173 -11.51 -4.70 -4.74
C LEU A 173 -12.71 -4.02 -4.08
N THR A 174 -12.55 -3.50 -2.87
CA THR A 174 -13.66 -2.95 -2.09
C THR A 174 -14.23 -1.68 -2.71
N GLU A 175 -13.38 -0.74 -3.16
CA GLU A 175 -13.84 0.51 -3.81
C GLU A 175 -14.49 0.28 -5.17
N LEU A 176 -14.01 -0.69 -5.94
CA LEU A 176 -14.49 -0.98 -7.28
C LEU A 176 -15.63 -2.02 -7.31
N THR A 177 -16.08 -2.48 -6.14
CA THR A 177 -17.22 -3.42 -6.02
C THR A 177 -18.28 -2.79 -5.14
N ASP A 178 -19.35 -2.27 -5.75
CA ASP A 178 -20.50 -1.68 -5.06
C ASP A 178 -21.36 -2.77 -4.41
N ALA A 179 -20.85 -3.36 -3.33
CA ALA A 179 -21.45 -4.47 -2.60
C ALA A 179 -21.07 -4.42 -1.12
N ASP A 180 -21.36 -5.48 -0.37
CA ASP A 180 -21.04 -5.63 1.05
C ASP A 180 -19.52 -5.66 1.29
N THR A 181 -18.96 -4.51 1.69
CA THR A 181 -17.52 -4.39 1.98
C THR A 181 -17.12 -5.21 3.20
N THR A 182 -17.98 -5.34 4.22
CA THR A 182 -17.68 -6.13 5.41
C THR A 182 -17.43 -7.60 5.07
N GLY A 183 -18.28 -8.19 4.21
CA GLY A 183 -18.10 -9.57 3.75
C GLY A 183 -16.87 -9.73 2.85
N ILE A 184 -16.64 -8.78 1.95
CA ILE A 184 -15.47 -8.77 1.07
C ILE A 184 -14.18 -8.66 1.88
N THR A 185 -14.11 -7.72 2.81
CA THR A 185 -12.95 -7.51 3.67
C THR A 185 -12.69 -8.75 4.54
N ALA A 186 -13.70 -9.31 5.18
CA ALA A 186 -13.54 -10.51 6.00
C ALA A 186 -12.99 -11.70 5.18
N LEU A 187 -13.42 -11.85 3.93
CA LEU A 187 -12.91 -12.89 3.03
C LEU A 187 -11.45 -12.62 2.63
N LEU A 188 -11.11 -11.38 2.31
CA LEU A 188 -9.74 -11.00 1.95
C LEU A 188 -8.79 -11.12 3.15
N MET A 189 -9.22 -10.73 4.36
CA MET A 189 -8.42 -10.93 5.57
C MET A 189 -8.18 -12.43 5.87
N GLY A 190 -9.10 -13.31 5.48
CA GLY A 190 -8.86 -14.74 5.46
C GLY A 190 -7.71 -15.14 4.52
N VAL A 191 -7.66 -14.57 3.31
CA VAL A 191 -6.55 -14.79 2.37
C VAL A 191 -5.24 -14.20 2.90
N VAL A 192 -5.29 -12.99 3.49
CA VAL A 192 -4.15 -12.33 4.14
C VAL A 192 -3.53 -13.25 5.20
N SER A 193 -4.36 -13.82 6.07
CA SER A 193 -3.93 -14.75 7.10
C SER A 193 -3.36 -16.07 6.53
N GLU A 194 -4.02 -16.66 5.52
CA GLU A 194 -3.56 -17.91 4.91
C GLU A 194 -2.22 -17.78 4.17
N LEU A 195 -1.96 -16.61 3.59
CA LEU A 195 -0.75 -16.33 2.82
C LEU A 195 0.32 -15.58 3.62
N ASP A 196 0.10 -15.35 4.92
CA ASP A 196 1.02 -14.61 5.79
C ASP A 196 1.41 -13.23 5.18
N ILE A 197 0.41 -12.47 4.78
CA ILE A 197 0.60 -11.14 4.18
C ILE A 197 0.84 -10.13 5.29
N ALA A 198 1.93 -9.37 5.19
CA ALA A 198 2.40 -8.48 6.23
C ALA A 198 1.68 -7.12 6.30
N ALA A 199 1.05 -6.70 5.19
CA ALA A 199 0.39 -5.40 5.11
C ALA A 199 -0.79 -5.41 4.14
N VAL A 200 -1.78 -4.56 4.43
CA VAL A 200 -2.89 -4.27 3.52
C VAL A 200 -2.99 -2.77 3.24
N LEU A 201 -3.33 -2.41 2.00
CA LEU A 201 -3.66 -1.05 1.63
C LEU A 201 -5.17 -0.94 1.47
N VAL A 202 -5.79 -0.07 2.26
CA VAL A 202 -7.23 0.13 2.36
C VAL A 202 -7.59 1.51 1.84
N VAL A 203 -8.68 1.58 1.08
CA VAL A 203 -9.27 2.83 0.60
C VAL A 203 -10.66 3.01 1.22
N GLN A 204 -10.99 4.25 1.63
CA GLN A 204 -12.25 4.58 2.32
C GLN A 204 -12.87 5.86 1.73
N VAL A 205 -13.21 5.85 0.44
CA VAL A 205 -13.75 7.00 -0.30
C VAL A 205 -15.24 6.83 -0.59
N SER A 206 -15.61 5.73 -1.22
CA SER A 206 -16.99 5.46 -1.62
C SER A 206 -17.94 5.30 -0.43
N ALA A 207 -19.22 5.59 -0.66
CA ALA A 207 -20.24 5.52 0.39
C ALA A 207 -20.37 4.12 1.03
N HIS A 208 -20.12 3.06 0.25
CA HIS A 208 -20.13 1.67 0.71
C HIS A 208 -18.85 1.27 1.45
N CYS A 209 -17.76 2.02 1.27
CA CYS A 209 -16.44 1.77 1.91
C CYS A 209 -16.18 2.61 3.18
N ARG A 210 -17.19 3.30 3.72
CA ARG A 210 -17.03 4.25 4.87
C ARG A 210 -16.39 3.66 6.12
N ARG A 211 -16.30 2.35 6.22
CA ARG A 211 -15.78 1.63 7.38
C ARG A 211 -14.63 0.68 7.01
N ALA A 212 -14.13 0.78 5.78
CA ALA A 212 -13.17 -0.17 5.23
C ALA A 212 -11.91 -0.32 6.11
N VAL A 213 -11.36 0.78 6.64
CA VAL A 213 -10.21 0.73 7.56
C VAL A 213 -10.55 -0.07 8.82
N ARG A 214 -11.69 0.22 9.46
CA ARG A 214 -12.13 -0.46 10.66
C ARG A 214 -12.53 -1.93 10.44
N GLU A 215 -12.90 -2.28 9.23
CA GLU A 215 -13.26 -3.65 8.86
C GLU A 215 -12.01 -4.51 8.62
N ALA A 216 -10.86 -3.88 8.33
CA ALA A 216 -9.57 -4.53 8.21
C ALA A 216 -8.84 -4.71 9.55
N ASP A 217 -9.08 -3.80 10.51
CA ASP A 217 -8.61 -3.88 11.91
C ASP A 217 -9.40 -4.97 12.67
#